data_ca35eef20947315b8096caa55850cc8a
#
_entry.id   ca35eef20947315b8096caa55850cc8a
#
_cell.length_a   1.000
_cell.length_b   1.000
_cell.length_c   1.000
_cell.angle_alpha   90.00
_cell.angle_beta   90.00
_cell.angle_gamma   90.00
#
_symmetry.space_group_name_H-M   'P 1'
#
loop_
_entity.id
_entity.type
_entity.pdbx_description
1 polymer ?
#
loop_
_entity_poly.entity_id
_entity_poly.type
_entity_poly.pdbx_seq_one_letter_code
_entity_poly.pdbx_strand_id
1 'polypeptide(L)'
;MKWPEDFINRIICGDHLIAIKDFLNDVIDLTVTSPPYEELRDYRGFIFDHKKLIKELFRITKIGGVLVWVVGDQTIDGSESGNSFRQALYAKEIGFNLHDTMIYEKNNCRYPAGRRSVRYSNFFEYMFVFSKEKPKTINLIKDRKNRWAGTKGFGLQSFRQKNGSLLRENHNGISRKKRTDFYGCRRNIWRMNTGYGYSTKDKIAFEHPAIFPEQLAQDHIISWSDKNDIVLDPMCGSGTTCKMAKKLGRRFIGIDVSPEYCEITRKRVNSIP
;
A
#
# COMPACT_ATOMS: atom_id res chain seq x y z
N MET A 1 -10.55 -21.02 14.83
CA MET A 1 -9.69 -20.13 15.65
C MET A 1 -10.58 -19.14 16.37
N LYS A 2 -10.12 -18.60 17.49
CA LYS A 2 -10.92 -17.70 18.33
C LYS A 2 -10.37 -16.26 18.25
N TRP A 3 -11.22 -15.33 17.84
CA TRP A 3 -10.87 -13.90 17.79
C TRP A 3 -10.93 -13.28 19.20
N PRO A 4 -10.02 -12.38 19.57
CA PRO A 4 -8.80 -11.96 18.83
C PRO A 4 -7.53 -12.78 19.17
N GLU A 5 -7.57 -13.68 20.16
CA GLU A 5 -6.43 -14.29 20.84
C GLU A 5 -5.54 -15.10 19.89
N ASP A 6 -6.16 -15.81 18.93
CA ASP A 6 -5.43 -16.68 18.00
C ASP A 6 -4.86 -15.91 16.79
N PHE A 7 -5.18 -14.62 16.65
CA PHE A 7 -4.86 -13.83 15.45
C PHE A 7 -3.89 -12.68 15.70
N ILE A 8 -4.09 -11.92 16.79
CA ILE A 8 -3.31 -10.70 17.05
C ILE A 8 -1.84 -11.04 17.33
N ASN A 9 -0.95 -10.35 16.60
CA ASN A 9 0.51 -10.56 16.63
C ASN A 9 0.93 -11.99 16.26
N ARG A 10 0.19 -12.59 15.32
CA ARG A 10 0.43 -13.96 14.83
C ARG A 10 0.70 -13.99 13.33
N ILE A 11 1.47 -15.01 12.95
CA ILE A 11 1.65 -15.43 11.56
C ILE A 11 0.95 -16.76 11.39
N ILE A 12 -0.13 -16.75 10.62
CA ILE A 12 -1.02 -17.87 10.38
C ILE A 12 -0.60 -18.55 9.09
N CYS A 13 -0.30 -19.85 9.15
CA CYS A 13 0.02 -20.63 7.98
C CYS A 13 -1.27 -21.30 7.47
N GLY A 14 -1.73 -20.88 6.30
CA GLY A 14 -2.95 -21.41 5.70
C GLY A 14 -3.55 -20.48 4.64
N ASP A 15 -4.66 -20.94 4.08
CA ASP A 15 -5.44 -20.16 3.12
C ASP A 15 -6.06 -18.93 3.81
N HIS A 16 -5.80 -17.75 3.26
CA HIS A 16 -6.31 -16.49 3.78
C HIS A 16 -7.84 -16.41 3.78
N LEU A 17 -8.53 -17.00 2.76
CA LEU A 17 -9.99 -17.02 2.72
C LEU A 17 -10.59 -17.91 3.82
N ILE A 18 -9.86 -18.96 4.25
CA ILE A 18 -10.29 -19.81 5.38
C ILE A 18 -10.05 -19.06 6.69
N ALA A 19 -8.85 -18.52 6.89
CA ALA A 19 -8.48 -17.84 8.13
C ALA A 19 -9.36 -16.60 8.42
N ILE A 20 -9.63 -15.79 7.40
CA ILE A 20 -10.39 -14.54 7.54
C ILE A 20 -11.87 -14.79 7.90
N LYS A 21 -12.43 -15.99 7.59
CA LYS A 21 -13.82 -16.31 7.99
C LYS A 21 -14.06 -16.22 9.49
N ASP A 22 -13.04 -16.50 10.29
CA ASP A 22 -13.12 -16.43 11.74
C ASP A 22 -12.98 -15.00 12.30
N PHE A 23 -12.67 -14.02 11.45
CA PHE A 23 -12.58 -12.62 11.87
C PHE A 23 -13.99 -12.04 12.02
N LEU A 24 -14.16 -11.25 13.06
CA LEU A 24 -15.37 -10.44 13.21
C LEU A 24 -15.43 -9.35 12.13
N ASN A 25 -16.61 -8.78 11.92
CA ASN A 25 -16.75 -7.60 11.06
C ASN A 25 -16.08 -6.38 11.73
N ASP A 26 -15.59 -5.45 10.93
CA ASP A 26 -15.12 -4.13 11.38
C ASP A 26 -14.03 -4.20 12.46
N VAL A 27 -13.01 -5.06 12.28
CA VAL A 27 -11.94 -5.27 13.27
C VAL A 27 -10.54 -4.85 12.79
N ILE A 28 -10.32 -4.69 11.49
CA ILE A 28 -9.03 -4.32 10.91
C ILE A 28 -8.97 -2.82 10.64
N ASP A 29 -7.94 -2.16 11.14
CA ASP A 29 -7.73 -0.73 10.93
C ASP A 29 -7.05 -0.44 9.59
N LEU A 30 -6.05 -1.27 9.22
CA LEU A 30 -5.28 -1.11 8.00
C LEU A 30 -4.93 -2.47 7.39
N THR A 31 -5.11 -2.62 6.10
CA THR A 31 -4.50 -3.71 5.32
C THR A 31 -3.47 -3.12 4.37
N VAL A 32 -2.23 -3.66 4.36
CA VAL A 32 -1.20 -3.33 3.36
C VAL A 32 -0.73 -4.64 2.75
N THR A 33 -1.01 -4.85 1.48
CA THR A 33 -0.73 -6.13 0.82
C THR A 33 -0.41 -5.95 -0.65
N SER A 34 0.34 -6.92 -1.19
CA SER A 34 0.62 -7.06 -2.62
C SER A 34 0.21 -8.46 -3.05
N PRO A 35 -0.95 -8.60 -3.71
CA PRO A 35 -1.43 -9.92 -4.15
C PRO A 35 -0.53 -10.50 -5.23
N PRO A 36 -0.62 -11.81 -5.48
CA PRO A 36 -0.01 -12.43 -6.65
C PRO A 36 -0.47 -11.75 -7.94
N TYR A 37 0.49 -11.47 -8.84
CA TYR A 37 0.18 -10.92 -10.16
C TYR A 37 -0.06 -12.07 -11.14
N GLU A 38 -1.22 -12.70 -11.02
CA GLU A 38 -1.65 -13.82 -11.87
C GLU A 38 -0.59 -14.94 -11.97
N GLU A 39 -0.33 -15.44 -13.20
CA GLU A 39 0.64 -16.51 -13.48
C GLU A 39 2.10 -16.02 -13.57
N LEU A 40 2.38 -14.77 -13.22
CA LEU A 40 3.72 -14.19 -13.30
C LEU A 40 4.76 -14.97 -12.47
N ARG A 41 4.29 -15.71 -11.46
CA ARG A 41 5.10 -16.60 -10.61
C ARG A 41 4.30 -17.82 -10.20
N ASP A 42 4.97 -18.96 -10.17
CA ASP A 42 4.39 -20.18 -9.63
C ASP A 42 4.26 -20.07 -8.09
N TYR A 43 3.03 -19.94 -7.62
CA TYR A 43 2.66 -20.01 -6.22
C TYR A 43 2.18 -21.42 -5.82
N ARG A 44 2.80 -22.48 -6.39
CA ARG A 44 2.53 -23.89 -6.09
C ARG A 44 1.07 -24.30 -6.36
N GLY A 45 0.50 -23.80 -7.45
CA GLY A 45 -0.87 -24.14 -7.88
C GLY A 45 -1.97 -23.42 -7.09
N PHE A 46 -1.63 -22.44 -6.24
CA PHE A 46 -2.63 -21.62 -5.56
C PHE A 46 -3.32 -20.68 -6.56
N ILE A 47 -4.64 -20.81 -6.67
CA ILE A 47 -5.48 -19.94 -7.50
C ILE A 47 -5.91 -18.74 -6.68
N PHE A 48 -5.47 -17.56 -7.07
CA PHE A 48 -5.82 -16.32 -6.41
C PHE A 48 -7.18 -15.77 -6.87
N ASP A 49 -8.15 -15.73 -5.97
CA ASP A 49 -9.48 -15.13 -6.23
C ASP A 49 -9.58 -13.75 -5.55
N HIS A 50 -9.19 -12.73 -6.29
CA HIS A 50 -9.23 -11.34 -5.79
C HIS A 50 -10.64 -10.88 -5.39
N LYS A 51 -11.69 -11.39 -6.06
CA LYS A 51 -13.08 -10.98 -5.77
C LYS A 51 -13.51 -11.45 -4.39
N LYS A 52 -13.26 -12.72 -4.07
CA LYS A 52 -13.56 -13.25 -2.74
C LYS A 52 -12.76 -12.53 -1.67
N LEU A 53 -11.45 -12.33 -1.90
CA LEU A 53 -10.62 -11.65 -0.92
C LEU A 53 -11.04 -10.20 -0.69
N ILE A 54 -11.25 -9.40 -1.74
CA ILE A 54 -11.66 -7.99 -1.60
C ILE A 54 -12.99 -7.87 -0.86
N LYS A 55 -13.95 -8.78 -1.11
CA LYS A 55 -15.22 -8.83 -0.39
C LYS A 55 -15.03 -9.08 1.11
N GLU A 56 -14.18 -10.06 1.47
CA GLU A 56 -13.87 -10.34 2.85
C GLU A 56 -13.09 -9.20 3.52
N LEU A 57 -12.13 -8.60 2.82
CA LEU A 57 -11.41 -7.42 3.30
C LEU A 57 -12.37 -6.25 3.57
N PHE A 58 -13.36 -6.03 2.72
CA PHE A 58 -14.39 -5.01 2.98
C PHE A 58 -15.17 -5.31 4.25
N ARG A 59 -15.58 -6.57 4.45
CA ARG A 59 -16.32 -7.01 5.63
C ARG A 59 -15.55 -6.73 6.93
N ILE A 60 -14.28 -7.11 6.97
CA ILE A 60 -13.46 -7.04 8.19
C ILE A 60 -12.81 -5.68 8.42
N THR A 61 -12.73 -4.81 7.41
CA THR A 61 -12.19 -3.45 7.55
C THR A 61 -13.17 -2.59 8.34
N LYS A 62 -12.66 -1.91 9.37
CA LYS A 62 -13.44 -0.95 10.17
C LYS A 62 -13.98 0.20 9.32
N ILE A 63 -15.06 0.81 9.76
CA ILE A 63 -15.47 2.13 9.27
C ILE A 63 -14.31 3.11 9.51
N GLY A 64 -13.87 3.78 8.44
CA GLY A 64 -12.67 4.62 8.46
C GLY A 64 -11.35 3.87 8.33
N GLY A 65 -11.37 2.53 8.27
CA GLY A 65 -10.20 1.71 7.99
C GLY A 65 -9.76 1.80 6.53
N VAL A 66 -8.51 1.44 6.26
CA VAL A 66 -7.86 1.60 4.95
C VAL A 66 -7.33 0.27 4.42
N LEU A 67 -7.45 0.08 3.11
CA LEU A 67 -6.82 -1.00 2.35
C LEU A 67 -5.83 -0.38 1.35
N VAL A 68 -4.56 -0.70 1.50
CA VAL A 68 -3.52 -0.40 0.50
C VAL A 68 -3.27 -1.66 -0.32
N TRP A 69 -3.55 -1.56 -1.61
CA TRP A 69 -3.47 -2.66 -2.57
C TRP A 69 -2.37 -2.37 -3.57
N VAL A 70 -1.23 -3.05 -3.44
CA VAL A 70 -0.06 -2.85 -4.31
C VAL A 70 -0.10 -3.88 -5.43
N VAL A 71 -0.24 -3.45 -6.68
CA VAL A 71 -0.47 -4.35 -7.81
C VAL A 71 0.14 -3.81 -9.09
N GLY A 72 0.65 -4.72 -9.92
CA GLY A 72 1.07 -4.46 -11.30
C GLY A 72 0.31 -5.35 -12.28
N ASP A 73 0.46 -5.04 -13.57
CA ASP A 73 -0.07 -5.85 -14.65
C ASP A 73 1.06 -6.63 -15.32
N GLN A 74 0.77 -7.84 -15.79
CA GLN A 74 1.66 -8.57 -16.67
C GLN A 74 1.28 -8.33 -18.14
N THR A 75 2.23 -8.60 -19.03
CA THR A 75 1.97 -8.58 -20.48
C THR A 75 1.80 -10.01 -20.97
N ILE A 76 0.64 -10.30 -21.55
CA ILE A 76 0.27 -11.60 -22.14
C ILE A 76 -0.04 -11.34 -23.60
N ASP A 77 0.60 -12.08 -24.51
CA ASP A 77 0.38 -12.01 -25.96
C ASP A 77 0.39 -10.58 -26.52
N GLY A 78 1.30 -9.76 -26.03
CA GLY A 78 1.46 -8.37 -26.47
C GLY A 78 0.45 -7.39 -25.91
N SER A 79 -0.39 -7.78 -24.94
CA SER A 79 -1.32 -6.89 -24.22
C SER A 79 -1.07 -6.89 -22.73
N GLU A 80 -1.18 -5.75 -22.07
CA GLU A 80 -1.26 -5.72 -20.62
C GLU A 80 -2.55 -6.36 -20.14
N SER A 81 -2.48 -7.11 -19.03
CA SER A 81 -3.64 -7.85 -18.52
C SER A 81 -4.79 -6.93 -18.07
N GLY A 82 -4.48 -5.74 -17.60
CA GLY A 82 -5.44 -4.79 -17.06
C GLY A 82 -6.13 -5.27 -15.77
N ASN A 83 -5.55 -6.25 -15.08
CA ASN A 83 -6.13 -6.80 -13.86
C ASN A 83 -6.03 -5.83 -12.69
N SER A 84 -5.01 -4.99 -12.63
CA SER A 84 -4.91 -3.92 -11.65
C SER A 84 -6.17 -3.03 -11.66
N PHE A 85 -6.63 -2.64 -12.85
CA PHE A 85 -7.84 -1.83 -13.02
C PHE A 85 -9.10 -2.61 -12.66
N ARG A 86 -9.22 -3.88 -13.11
CA ARG A 86 -10.38 -4.73 -12.75
C ARG A 86 -10.51 -4.90 -11.24
N GLN A 87 -9.40 -5.14 -10.54
CA GLN A 87 -9.38 -5.28 -9.09
C GLN A 87 -9.77 -3.96 -8.41
N ALA A 88 -9.24 -2.83 -8.89
CA ALA A 88 -9.56 -1.53 -8.34
C ALA A 88 -11.05 -1.14 -8.54
N LEU A 89 -11.61 -1.39 -9.72
CA LEU A 89 -13.01 -1.14 -9.99
C LEU A 89 -13.91 -2.07 -9.17
N TYR A 90 -13.56 -3.34 -9.03
CA TYR A 90 -14.31 -4.28 -8.21
C TYR A 90 -14.31 -3.87 -6.72
N ALA A 91 -13.19 -3.39 -6.18
CA ALA A 91 -13.16 -2.88 -4.82
C ALA A 91 -14.16 -1.72 -4.61
N LYS A 92 -14.29 -0.84 -5.61
CA LYS A 92 -15.31 0.23 -5.58
C LYS A 92 -16.74 -0.32 -5.66
N GLU A 93 -17.00 -1.33 -6.48
CA GLU A 93 -18.31 -1.98 -6.58
C GLU A 93 -18.74 -2.61 -5.25
N ILE A 94 -17.80 -3.18 -4.50
CA ILE A 94 -18.05 -3.76 -3.18
C ILE A 94 -18.37 -2.70 -2.11
N GLY A 95 -17.98 -1.44 -2.34
CA GLY A 95 -18.30 -0.32 -1.43
C GLY A 95 -17.10 0.43 -0.89
N PHE A 96 -15.87 0.05 -1.22
CA PHE A 96 -14.72 0.86 -0.89
C PHE A 96 -14.71 2.18 -1.67
N ASN A 97 -14.36 3.26 -1.02
CA ASN A 97 -13.95 4.49 -1.68
C ASN A 97 -12.52 4.34 -2.20
N LEU A 98 -12.28 4.60 -3.47
CA LEU A 98 -10.91 4.80 -3.97
C LEU A 98 -10.43 6.17 -3.49
N HIS A 99 -9.71 6.18 -2.38
CA HIS A 99 -9.25 7.39 -1.71
C HIS A 99 -8.12 8.07 -2.48
N ASP A 100 -7.12 7.28 -2.92
CA ASP A 100 -6.00 7.79 -3.73
C ASP A 100 -5.49 6.71 -4.69
N THR A 101 -5.03 7.15 -5.86
CA THR A 101 -4.28 6.32 -6.80
C THR A 101 -2.83 6.77 -6.77
N MET A 102 -1.98 5.94 -6.18
CA MET A 102 -0.57 6.23 -6.00
C MET A 102 0.29 5.35 -6.89
N ILE A 103 1.51 5.81 -7.16
CA ILE A 103 2.50 5.10 -7.97
C ILE A 103 3.72 4.78 -7.10
N TYR A 104 4.08 3.52 -7.08
CA TYR A 104 5.37 3.04 -6.61
C TYR A 104 6.34 2.98 -7.78
N GLU A 105 7.23 3.95 -7.90
CA GLU A 105 8.26 4.02 -8.94
C GLU A 105 9.53 3.31 -8.45
N LYS A 106 9.98 2.30 -9.23
CA LYS A 106 11.17 1.48 -8.94
C LYS A 106 12.41 2.17 -9.50
N ASN A 107 13.20 2.77 -8.62
CA ASN A 107 14.29 3.68 -9.01
C ASN A 107 15.50 2.98 -9.68
N ASN A 108 15.69 1.67 -9.44
CA ASN A 108 16.83 0.90 -9.90
C ASN A 108 16.46 -0.43 -10.57
N CYS A 109 15.31 -0.48 -11.24
CA CYS A 109 14.91 -1.65 -12.00
C CYS A 109 15.85 -1.87 -13.18
N ARG A 110 16.42 -3.08 -13.32
CA ARG A 110 17.44 -3.42 -14.31
C ARG A 110 16.90 -4.06 -15.59
N TYR A 111 15.66 -3.79 -15.96
CA TYR A 111 15.12 -4.28 -17.24
C TYR A 111 15.14 -3.13 -18.28
N PRO A 112 16.32 -2.83 -18.90
CA PRO A 112 16.31 -1.90 -20.01
C PRO A 112 15.46 -2.50 -21.13
N ALA A 113 14.67 -1.66 -21.77
CA ALA A 113 14.07 -2.01 -23.02
C ALA A 113 15.20 -2.47 -23.95
N GLY A 114 15.22 -3.74 -24.34
CA GLY A 114 16.20 -4.26 -25.28
C GLY A 114 16.09 -3.52 -26.61
N ARG A 115 17.14 -3.58 -27.46
CA ARG A 115 17.14 -2.94 -28.78
C ARG A 115 15.93 -3.30 -29.68
N ARG A 116 15.23 -4.42 -29.38
CA ARG A 116 14.03 -4.90 -30.07
C ARG A 116 12.76 -4.71 -29.26
N SER A 117 12.80 -4.00 -28.15
CA SER A 117 11.61 -3.79 -27.33
C SER A 117 10.63 -2.88 -28.07
N VAL A 118 9.38 -3.30 -28.12
CA VAL A 118 8.26 -2.51 -28.66
C VAL A 118 7.51 -1.74 -27.56
N ARG A 119 7.99 -1.80 -26.31
CA ARG A 119 7.40 -1.16 -25.13
C ARG A 119 8.45 -0.41 -24.33
N TYR A 120 8.02 0.62 -23.64
CA TYR A 120 8.83 1.22 -22.57
C TYR A 120 9.02 0.24 -21.43
N SER A 121 10.15 0.35 -20.73
CA SER A 121 10.40 -0.45 -19.52
C SER A 121 9.39 -0.12 -18.44
N ASN A 122 8.78 -1.14 -17.84
CA ASN A 122 7.85 -0.95 -16.74
C ASN A 122 8.62 -0.72 -15.42
N PHE A 123 8.58 0.49 -14.92
CA PHE A 123 9.28 0.94 -13.70
C PHE A 123 8.35 1.25 -12.53
N PHE A 124 7.09 0.89 -12.60
CA PHE A 124 6.15 1.23 -11.54
C PHE A 124 5.15 0.09 -11.24
N GLU A 125 4.54 0.21 -10.09
CA GLU A 125 3.34 -0.53 -9.67
C GLU A 125 2.31 0.46 -9.14
N TYR A 126 1.04 0.12 -9.26
CA TYR A 126 -0.02 0.89 -8.62
C TYR A 126 -0.06 0.59 -7.12
N MET A 127 -0.32 1.63 -6.33
CA MET A 127 -0.71 1.52 -4.94
C MET A 127 -2.09 2.16 -4.82
N PHE A 128 -3.14 1.34 -4.94
CA PHE A 128 -4.49 1.83 -4.74
C PHE A 128 -4.76 1.93 -3.23
N VAL A 129 -5.13 3.12 -2.78
CA VAL A 129 -5.52 3.36 -1.39
C VAL A 129 -7.04 3.43 -1.34
N PHE A 130 -7.64 2.42 -0.74
CA PHE A 130 -9.07 2.34 -0.53
C PHE A 130 -9.42 2.63 0.93
N SER A 131 -10.63 3.12 1.17
CA SER A 131 -11.14 3.30 2.52
C SER A 131 -12.59 2.86 2.63
N LYS A 132 -12.95 2.29 3.76
CA LYS A 132 -14.34 2.06 4.12
C LYS A 132 -14.87 3.35 4.74
N GLU A 133 -15.70 4.09 3.98
CA GLU A 133 -16.04 5.48 4.23
C GLU A 133 -14.82 6.42 4.22
N LYS A 134 -14.85 7.52 4.96
CA LYS A 134 -13.72 8.47 5.06
C LYS A 134 -12.65 7.90 5.99
N PRO A 135 -11.36 7.91 5.61
CA PRO A 135 -10.29 7.45 6.49
C PRO A 135 -10.33 8.13 7.86
N LYS A 136 -10.25 7.32 8.93
CA LYS A 136 -10.20 7.82 10.31
C LYS A 136 -8.84 8.44 10.62
N THR A 137 -7.76 7.78 10.22
CA THR A 137 -6.38 8.22 10.43
C THR A 137 -5.80 8.72 9.12
N ILE A 138 -5.28 9.95 9.10
CA ILE A 138 -4.65 10.59 7.96
C ILE A 138 -3.39 11.32 8.44
N ASN A 139 -2.24 10.63 8.43
CA ASN A 139 -0.94 11.16 8.83
C ASN A 139 -0.04 11.32 7.60
N LEU A 140 -0.37 12.27 6.72
CA LEU A 140 0.37 12.48 5.48
C LEU A 140 1.82 12.88 5.76
N ILE A 141 2.75 12.19 5.11
CA ILE A 141 4.19 12.41 5.24
C ILE A 141 4.56 13.77 4.63
N LYS A 142 5.22 14.62 5.42
CA LYS A 142 5.66 15.95 5.02
C LYS A 142 7.18 15.98 4.88
N ASP A 143 7.69 15.63 3.73
CA ASP A 143 9.13 15.59 3.43
C ASP A 143 9.53 16.31 2.15
N ARG A 144 8.56 16.83 1.41
CA ARG A 144 8.79 17.60 0.20
C ARG A 144 9.19 19.04 0.54
N LYS A 145 10.45 19.39 0.33
CA LYS A 145 10.93 20.77 0.53
C LYS A 145 10.12 21.76 -0.31
N ASN A 146 9.61 22.80 0.33
CA ASN A 146 8.91 23.88 -0.34
C ASN A 146 9.91 24.92 -0.86
N ARG A 147 9.82 25.25 -2.14
CA ARG A 147 10.72 26.24 -2.79
C ARG A 147 10.69 27.62 -2.09
N TRP A 148 9.52 28.00 -1.59
CA TRP A 148 9.28 29.30 -0.97
C TRP A 148 9.11 29.20 0.56
N ALA A 149 9.81 28.23 1.18
CA ALA A 149 9.77 28.04 2.61
C ALA A 149 10.13 29.33 3.37
N GLY A 150 9.40 29.60 4.45
CA GLY A 150 9.62 30.78 5.31
C GLY A 150 9.14 32.11 4.72
N THR A 151 8.76 32.15 3.45
CA THR A 151 8.22 33.39 2.83
C THR A 151 6.71 33.51 3.09
N LYS A 152 6.20 34.73 3.10
CA LYS A 152 4.76 34.95 3.06
C LYS A 152 4.22 34.60 1.68
N GLY A 153 3.11 33.88 1.63
CA GLY A 153 2.42 33.62 0.38
C GLY A 153 2.04 34.92 -0.32
N PHE A 154 2.38 35.03 -1.61
CA PHE A 154 2.02 36.17 -2.43
C PHE A 154 1.54 35.67 -3.81
N GLY A 155 0.71 36.50 -4.44
CA GLY A 155 0.18 36.24 -5.77
C GLY A 155 -1.33 36.03 -5.79
N LEU A 156 -1.86 36.11 -7.00
CA LEU A 156 -3.24 35.78 -7.31
C LEU A 156 -3.34 34.27 -7.60
N GLN A 157 -4.24 33.58 -6.92
CA GLN A 157 -4.61 32.23 -7.30
C GLN A 157 -5.74 32.29 -8.34
N SER A 158 -5.57 31.55 -9.42
CA SER A 158 -6.59 31.41 -10.45
C SER A 158 -7.23 30.04 -10.34
N PHE A 159 -8.56 30.00 -10.20
CA PHE A 159 -9.34 28.77 -10.20
C PHE A 159 -10.25 28.75 -11.42
N ARG A 160 -10.26 27.64 -12.14
CA ARG A 160 -11.23 27.42 -13.21
C ARG A 160 -12.55 26.96 -12.61
N GLN A 161 -13.62 27.72 -12.85
CA GLN A 161 -14.96 27.38 -12.40
C GLN A 161 -15.57 26.26 -13.26
N LYS A 162 -16.67 25.65 -12.79
CA LYS A 162 -17.40 24.61 -13.54
C LYS A 162 -17.88 25.06 -14.91
N ASN A 163 -18.16 26.36 -15.08
CA ASN A 163 -18.56 26.97 -16.34
C ASN A 163 -17.37 27.31 -17.27
N GLY A 164 -16.13 26.93 -16.88
CA GLY A 164 -14.92 27.19 -17.65
C GLY A 164 -14.28 28.57 -17.45
N SER A 165 -14.93 29.51 -16.77
CA SER A 165 -14.39 30.83 -16.49
C SER A 165 -13.24 30.76 -15.45
N LEU A 166 -12.31 31.71 -15.51
CA LEU A 166 -11.22 31.85 -14.54
C LEU A 166 -11.61 32.85 -13.46
N LEU A 167 -11.79 32.35 -12.25
CA LEU A 167 -11.86 33.20 -11.07
C LEU A 167 -10.45 33.49 -10.55
N ARG A 168 -10.13 34.78 -10.42
CA ARG A 168 -8.88 35.22 -9.79
C ARG A 168 -9.20 35.75 -8.42
N GLU A 169 -8.86 35.01 -7.39
CA GLU A 169 -9.05 35.44 -6.00
C GLU A 169 -7.74 35.98 -5.45
N ASN A 170 -7.85 37.15 -4.87
CA ASN A 170 -6.77 37.73 -4.05
C ASN A 170 -6.93 37.16 -2.63
N HIS A 171 -6.12 36.20 -2.24
CA HIS A 171 -6.10 35.69 -0.87
C HIS A 171 -5.63 36.77 0.12
N ASN A 172 -6.37 37.87 0.20
CA ASN A 172 -6.03 39.04 1.00
C ASN A 172 -6.29 38.94 2.49
N GLY A 173 -6.84 37.80 2.96
CA GLY A 173 -7.26 37.73 4.36
C GLY A 173 -6.34 36.93 5.27
N ILE A 174 -6.47 35.61 5.23
CA ILE A 174 -5.91 34.72 6.27
C ILE A 174 -4.55 34.13 5.84
N SER A 175 -4.31 33.87 4.56
CA SER A 175 -3.09 33.20 4.10
C SER A 175 -1.84 34.09 4.08
N ARG A 176 -2.00 35.42 4.02
CA ARG A 176 -0.84 36.35 4.03
C ARG A 176 -0.14 36.47 5.39
N LYS A 177 -0.77 36.05 6.49
CA LYS A 177 -0.17 36.06 7.82
C LYS A 177 0.68 34.83 8.11
N LYS A 178 0.39 33.70 7.46
CA LYS A 178 1.12 32.45 7.65
C LYS A 178 2.28 32.34 6.66
N ARG A 179 3.47 32.05 7.17
CA ARG A 179 4.63 31.73 6.34
C ARG A 179 4.46 30.33 5.74
N THR A 180 4.99 30.13 4.54
CA THR A 180 5.02 28.81 3.91
C THR A 180 5.85 27.85 4.75
N ASP A 181 5.29 26.69 5.09
CA ASP A 181 5.98 25.64 5.82
C ASP A 181 7.24 25.19 5.05
N PHE A 182 8.29 24.75 5.76
CA PHE A 182 9.51 24.27 5.15
C PHE A 182 9.28 23.02 4.32
N TYR A 183 8.35 22.17 4.77
CA TYR A 183 7.99 20.93 4.09
C TYR A 183 6.49 20.86 3.81
N GLY A 184 6.15 20.48 2.59
CA GLY A 184 4.79 20.14 2.17
C GLY A 184 4.58 18.63 2.13
N CYS A 185 3.34 18.21 1.95
CA CYS A 185 3.01 16.79 1.79
C CYS A 185 3.77 16.18 0.62
N ARG A 186 4.21 14.94 0.79
CA ARG A 186 4.75 14.11 -0.29
C ARG A 186 3.70 13.97 -1.39
N ARG A 187 4.16 13.84 -2.63
CA ARG A 187 3.28 13.57 -3.77
C ARG A 187 2.90 12.08 -3.80
N ASN A 188 1.91 11.73 -4.59
CA ASN A 188 1.43 10.35 -4.74
C ASN A 188 2.30 9.46 -5.67
N ILE A 189 3.46 9.91 -6.10
CA ILE A 189 4.48 9.10 -6.77
C ILE A 189 5.64 8.92 -5.80
N TRP A 190 5.83 7.68 -5.33
CA TRP A 190 6.87 7.32 -4.37
C TRP A 190 7.99 6.58 -5.06
N ARG A 191 9.18 7.15 -5.03
CA ARG A 191 10.40 6.56 -5.61
C ARG A 191 11.15 5.78 -4.55
N MET A 192 11.40 4.51 -4.82
CA MET A 192 12.12 3.63 -3.91
C MET A 192 13.08 2.73 -4.68
N ASN A 193 14.23 2.47 -4.08
CA ASN A 193 15.14 1.46 -4.60
C ASN A 193 14.63 0.07 -4.24
N THR A 194 14.81 -0.88 -5.16
CA THR A 194 14.38 -2.27 -5.03
C THR A 194 15.56 -3.22 -5.09
N GLY A 195 15.32 -4.47 -4.72
CA GLY A 195 16.29 -5.55 -4.83
C GLY A 195 17.17 -5.71 -3.60
N TYR A 196 18.20 -6.53 -3.78
CA TYR A 196 19.07 -6.97 -2.70
C TYR A 196 19.76 -5.80 -1.99
N GLY A 197 19.62 -5.76 -0.65
CA GLY A 197 20.18 -4.70 0.20
C GLY A 197 19.48 -3.35 0.16
N TYR A 198 18.48 -3.16 -0.74
CA TYR A 198 17.67 -1.95 -0.85
C TYR A 198 16.26 -2.14 -0.29
N SER A 199 15.56 -3.20 -0.70
CA SER A 199 14.21 -3.47 -0.21
C SER A 199 14.19 -3.74 1.29
N THR A 200 15.22 -4.44 1.79
CA THR A 200 15.47 -4.74 3.21
C THR A 200 16.93 -5.06 3.44
N LYS A 201 17.36 -4.98 4.69
CA LYS A 201 18.69 -5.47 5.13
C LYS A 201 18.66 -6.94 5.55
N ASP A 202 17.50 -7.54 5.72
CA ASP A 202 17.34 -8.94 6.11
C ASP A 202 17.59 -9.86 4.93
N LYS A 203 18.71 -10.53 4.90
CA LYS A 203 19.07 -11.45 3.81
C LYS A 203 18.03 -12.55 3.59
N ILE A 204 17.49 -13.11 4.67
CA ILE A 204 16.48 -14.17 4.63
C ILE A 204 15.20 -13.76 3.87
N ALA A 205 14.88 -12.47 3.81
CA ALA A 205 13.70 -12.00 3.05
C ALA A 205 13.79 -12.34 1.56
N PHE A 206 15.00 -12.46 1.02
CA PHE A 206 15.24 -12.72 -0.40
C PHE A 206 15.08 -14.19 -0.80
N GLU A 207 14.80 -15.07 0.16
CA GLU A 207 14.31 -16.43 -0.12
C GLU A 207 12.87 -16.41 -0.65
N HIS A 208 12.14 -15.30 -0.43
CA HIS A 208 10.87 -15.04 -1.09
C HIS A 208 11.09 -14.33 -2.43
N PRO A 209 10.45 -14.78 -3.53
CA PRO A 209 10.71 -14.27 -4.88
C PRO A 209 10.19 -12.85 -5.13
N ALA A 210 9.26 -12.36 -4.31
CA ALA A 210 8.60 -11.07 -4.50
C ALA A 210 8.52 -10.29 -3.19
N ILE A 211 9.44 -9.36 -2.99
CA ILE A 211 9.42 -8.48 -1.82
C ILE A 211 9.30 -7.02 -2.27
N PHE A 212 8.43 -6.27 -1.63
CA PHE A 212 8.44 -4.82 -1.75
C PHE A 212 9.29 -4.16 -0.64
N PRO A 213 9.74 -2.91 -0.82
CA PRO A 213 10.60 -2.25 0.16
C PRO A 213 9.92 -2.07 1.52
N GLU A 214 10.71 -2.25 2.60
CA GLU A 214 10.25 -1.94 3.96
C GLU A 214 9.76 -0.50 4.10
N GLN A 215 10.40 0.43 3.37
CA GLN A 215 10.00 1.83 3.34
C GLN A 215 8.56 2.01 2.83
N LEU A 216 8.12 1.22 1.82
CA LEU A 216 6.76 1.29 1.28
C LEU A 216 5.74 0.91 2.37
N ALA A 217 5.95 -0.24 3.01
CA ALA A 217 5.06 -0.67 4.10
C ALA A 217 5.07 0.33 5.26
N GLN A 218 6.26 0.77 5.68
CA GLN A 218 6.43 1.73 6.76
C GLN A 218 5.63 3.01 6.51
N ASP A 219 5.78 3.58 5.33
CA ASP A 219 5.17 4.87 4.99
C ASP A 219 3.64 4.78 4.91
N HIS A 220 3.10 3.68 4.37
CA HIS A 220 1.65 3.45 4.40
C HIS A 220 1.12 3.19 5.82
N ILE A 221 1.85 2.43 6.65
CA ILE A 221 1.45 2.17 8.04
C ILE A 221 1.43 3.48 8.84
N ILE A 222 2.43 4.35 8.67
CA ILE A 222 2.45 5.67 9.31
C ILE A 222 1.27 6.52 8.84
N SER A 223 1.01 6.53 7.53
CA SER A 223 -0.01 7.41 6.93
C SER A 223 -1.44 7.04 7.34
N TRP A 224 -1.73 5.75 7.51
CA TRP A 224 -3.10 5.25 7.58
C TRP A 224 -3.44 4.50 8.87
N SER A 225 -2.56 4.49 9.86
CA SER A 225 -2.83 3.86 11.16
C SER A 225 -2.17 4.61 12.32
N ASP A 226 -2.70 4.41 13.52
CA ASP A 226 -2.15 4.88 14.76
C ASP A 226 -1.51 3.74 15.57
N LYS A 227 -0.78 4.06 16.65
CA LYS A 227 -0.23 3.04 17.55
C LYS A 227 -1.33 2.15 18.10
N ASN A 228 -1.05 0.85 18.22
CA ASN A 228 -1.96 -0.20 18.66
C ASN A 228 -3.10 -0.54 17.66
N ASP A 229 -3.19 0.11 16.51
CA ASP A 229 -4.08 -0.32 15.44
C ASP A 229 -3.66 -1.69 14.91
N ILE A 230 -4.61 -2.42 14.32
CA ILE A 230 -4.39 -3.75 13.75
C ILE A 230 -4.09 -3.61 12.26
N VAL A 231 -2.88 -4.04 11.89
CA VAL A 231 -2.42 -4.08 10.49
C VAL A 231 -2.44 -5.51 9.99
N LEU A 232 -3.16 -5.75 8.92
CA LEU A 232 -3.29 -7.06 8.27
C LEU A 232 -2.46 -7.12 6.98
N ASP A 233 -1.80 -8.25 6.76
CA ASP A 233 -1.33 -8.67 5.43
C ASP A 233 -1.80 -10.10 5.18
N PRO A 234 -2.83 -10.30 4.33
CA PRO A 234 -3.43 -11.62 4.10
C PRO A 234 -2.60 -12.51 3.19
N MET A 235 -1.49 -12.01 2.63
CA MET A 235 -0.54 -12.73 1.77
C MET A 235 0.86 -12.23 2.07
N CYS A 236 1.30 -12.46 3.32
CA CYS A 236 2.43 -11.72 3.91
C CYS A 236 3.80 -12.08 3.33
N GLY A 237 3.93 -13.20 2.62
CA GLY A 237 5.17 -13.62 1.99
C GLY A 237 6.37 -13.59 2.95
N SER A 238 7.32 -12.71 2.69
CA SER A 238 8.46 -12.50 3.58
C SER A 238 8.16 -11.65 4.82
N GLY A 239 6.92 -11.19 5.02
CA GLY A 239 6.46 -10.48 6.23
C GLY A 239 6.86 -9.03 6.37
N THR A 240 7.06 -8.33 5.27
CA THR A 240 7.50 -6.93 5.30
C THR A 240 6.50 -6.04 6.04
N THR A 241 5.19 -6.17 5.74
CA THR A 241 4.12 -5.43 6.42
C THR A 241 4.09 -5.73 7.91
N CYS A 242 4.11 -7.01 8.30
CA CYS A 242 4.04 -7.43 9.71
C CYS A 242 5.25 -6.93 10.52
N LYS A 243 6.47 -7.02 9.93
CA LYS A 243 7.69 -6.50 10.53
C LYS A 243 7.60 -5.00 10.77
N MET A 244 7.16 -4.24 9.77
CA MET A 244 7.04 -2.77 9.90
C MET A 244 5.93 -2.38 10.86
N ALA A 245 4.82 -3.10 10.89
CA ALA A 245 3.75 -2.88 11.86
C ALA A 245 4.27 -3.02 13.30
N LYS A 246 4.94 -4.13 13.62
CA LYS A 246 5.57 -4.32 14.95
C LYS A 246 6.56 -3.22 15.28
N LYS A 247 7.48 -2.91 14.35
CA LYS A 247 8.50 -1.87 14.53
C LYS A 247 7.92 -0.50 14.86
N LEU A 248 6.74 -0.21 14.33
CA LEU A 248 6.04 1.06 14.53
C LEU A 248 5.04 1.03 15.69
N GLY A 249 4.99 -0.03 16.48
CA GLY A 249 4.09 -0.18 17.62
C GLY A 249 2.62 -0.41 17.24
N ARG A 250 2.38 -1.02 16.08
CA ARG A 250 1.07 -1.54 15.66
C ARG A 250 0.98 -3.02 15.97
N ARG A 251 -0.24 -3.50 16.16
CA ARG A 251 -0.51 -4.94 16.21
C ARG A 251 -0.57 -5.45 14.78
N PHE A 252 -0.13 -6.66 14.54
CA PHE A 252 -0.08 -7.22 13.20
C PHE A 252 -0.81 -8.55 13.12
N ILE A 253 -1.27 -8.87 11.90
CA ILE A 253 -1.73 -10.21 11.53
C ILE A 253 -1.13 -10.49 10.15
N GLY A 254 -0.38 -11.58 10.01
CA GLY A 254 0.11 -12.07 8.73
C GLY A 254 -0.48 -13.42 8.41
N ILE A 255 -0.88 -13.63 7.17
CA ILE A 255 -1.36 -14.93 6.68
C ILE A 255 -0.56 -15.28 5.44
N ASP A 256 -0.13 -16.52 5.31
CA ASP A 256 0.47 -17.05 4.08
C ASP A 256 0.22 -18.54 3.96
N VAL A 257 0.04 -19.02 2.75
CA VAL A 257 -0.22 -20.44 2.48
C VAL A 257 1.06 -21.28 2.58
N SER A 258 2.24 -20.68 2.38
CA SER A 258 3.53 -21.36 2.43
C SER A 258 4.08 -21.44 3.85
N PRO A 259 4.29 -22.64 4.41
CA PRO A 259 4.96 -22.79 5.70
C PRO A 259 6.36 -22.16 5.74
N GLU A 260 7.09 -22.20 4.63
CA GLU A 260 8.44 -21.62 4.51
C GLU A 260 8.38 -20.10 4.65
N TYR A 261 7.42 -19.44 3.95
CA TYR A 261 7.26 -17.98 4.04
C TYR A 261 6.76 -17.55 5.41
N CYS A 262 5.89 -18.33 6.02
CA CYS A 262 5.47 -18.11 7.41
C CYS A 262 6.67 -18.14 8.37
N GLU A 263 7.61 -19.08 8.18
CA GLU A 263 8.80 -19.17 9.03
C GLU A 263 9.76 -17.98 8.80
N ILE A 264 9.97 -17.60 7.55
CA ILE A 264 10.73 -16.37 7.21
C ILE A 264 10.13 -15.17 7.91
N THR A 265 8.81 -15.03 7.81
CA THR A 265 8.08 -13.92 8.44
C THR A 265 8.22 -13.92 9.94
N ARG A 266 8.08 -15.08 10.61
CA ARG A 266 8.27 -15.20 12.08
C ARG A 266 9.67 -14.78 12.50
N LYS A 267 10.71 -15.25 11.82
CA LYS A 267 12.10 -14.86 12.10
C LYS A 267 12.30 -13.36 11.98
N ARG A 268 11.79 -12.75 10.91
CA ARG A 268 11.91 -11.31 10.68
C ARG A 268 11.13 -10.48 11.70
N VAL A 269 9.94 -10.88 12.06
CA VAL A 269 9.12 -10.19 13.07
C VAL A 269 9.73 -10.33 14.45
N ASN A 270 10.28 -11.52 14.80
CA ASN A 270 10.92 -11.76 16.09
C ASN A 270 12.27 -11.04 16.24
N SER A 271 12.91 -10.61 15.15
CA SER A 271 14.12 -9.79 15.19
C SER A 271 13.87 -8.35 15.66
N ILE A 272 12.62 -7.92 15.70
CA ILE A 272 12.24 -6.60 16.23
C ILE A 272 11.96 -6.74 17.72
N PRO A 273 12.61 -5.92 18.57
CA PRO A 273 12.43 -5.95 20.01
C PRO A 273 10.98 -5.72 20.45
#